data_8344eef60910e9544c73f58d92269559
#
_entry.id   8344eef60910e9544c73f58d92269559
#
_cell.length_a   1.000
_cell.length_b   1.000
_cell.length_c   1.000
_cell.angle_alpha   90.00
_cell.angle_beta   90.00
_cell.angle_gamma   90.00
#
_symmetry.space_group_name_H-M   'P 1'
#
loop_
_entity.id
_entity.type
_entity.pdbx_description
1 polymer ?
#
loop_
_entity_poly.entity_id
_entity_poly.type
_entity_poly.pdbx_seq_one_letter_code
_entity_poly.pdbx_strand_id
1 'polypeptide(L)' 'MANINIKFNNKEFLLSCEDGQEEHLEELAYHLNEKFNDLKSNLGNIGENKLLLIASISTMDEYFETKKK' A
#
# COMPACT_ATOMS: atom_id res chain seq x y z
N MET A 1 19.56 6.61 8.51
CA MET A 1 18.37 5.93 7.99
C MET A 1 17.65 5.19 9.11
N ALA A 2 16.36 5.24 9.10
CA ALA A 2 15.54 4.58 10.12
C ALA A 2 14.93 3.31 9.54
N ASN A 3 14.65 2.36 10.42
CA ASN A 3 13.99 1.12 10.05
C ASN A 3 12.57 1.15 10.62
N ILE A 4 11.63 0.62 9.87
CA ILE A 4 10.24 0.57 10.27
C ILE A 4 9.64 -0.78 9.91
N ASN A 5 8.85 -1.32 10.83
CA ASN A 5 8.08 -2.54 10.58
C ASN A 5 6.71 -2.17 10.05
N ILE A 6 6.37 -2.70 8.89
CA ILE A 6 5.06 -2.46 8.29
C ILE A 6 4.35 -3.79 8.14
N LYS A 7 3.11 -3.81 8.61
CA LYS A 7 2.27 -4.99 8.46
C LYS A 7 1.37 -4.82 7.24
N PHE A 8 1.49 -5.74 6.31
CA PHE A 8 0.69 -5.72 5.09
C PHE A 8 0.21 -7.13 4.79
N ASN A 9 -1.09 -7.29 4.61
CA ASN A 9 -1.72 -8.57 4.29
C ASN A 9 -1.31 -9.67 5.29
N ASN A 10 -1.33 -9.33 6.58
CA ASN A 10 -0.97 -10.23 7.69
C ASN A 10 0.48 -10.69 7.70
N LYS A 11 1.34 -10.03 6.97
CA LYS A 11 2.78 -10.26 6.97
C LYS A 11 3.50 -9.01 7.42
N GLU A 12 4.63 -9.18 8.09
CA GLU A 12 5.43 -8.05 8.54
C GLU A 12 6.65 -7.89 7.65
N PHE A 13 6.92 -6.64 7.31
CA PHE A 13 8.07 -6.29 6.47
C PHE A 13 8.89 -5.24 7.18
N LEU A 14 10.20 -5.45 7.21
CA LEU A 14 11.12 -4.44 7.73
C LEU A 14 11.61 -3.59 6.56
N LEU A 15 11.32 -2.31 6.62
CA LEU A 15 11.69 -1.38 5.55
C LEU A 15 12.60 -0.31 6.10
N SER A 16 13.42 0.25 5.23
CA SER A 16 14.27 1.38 5.57
C SER A 16 13.70 2.65 4.95
N CYS A 17 13.79 3.74 5.70
CA CYS A 17 13.34 5.03 5.23
C CYS A 17 14.29 6.12 5.74
N GLU A 18 14.16 7.31 5.21
CA GLU A 18 14.92 8.45 5.70
C GLU A 18 14.42 8.86 7.07
N ASP A 19 15.32 9.40 7.88
CA ASP A 19 14.96 9.87 9.22
C ASP A 19 13.85 10.91 9.11
N GLY A 20 12.84 10.76 9.97
CA GLY A 20 11.71 11.67 9.96
C GLY A 20 10.58 11.29 9.03
N GLN A 21 10.74 10.24 8.23
CA GLN A 21 9.70 9.78 7.30
C GLN A 21 8.91 8.58 7.80
N GLU A 22 9.18 8.13 9.02
CA GLU A 22 8.57 6.93 9.56
C GLU A 22 7.04 7.04 9.62
N GLU A 23 6.53 8.14 10.16
CA GLU A 23 5.09 8.34 10.28
C GLU A 23 4.40 8.42 8.93
N HIS A 24 5.04 9.10 8.00
CA HIS A 24 4.49 9.24 6.65
C HIS A 24 4.41 7.88 5.96
N LEU A 25 5.44 7.07 6.09
CA LEU A 25 5.46 5.73 5.51
C LEU A 25 4.40 4.83 6.13
N GLU A 26 4.23 4.91 7.45
CA GLU A 26 3.18 4.16 8.14
C GLU A 26 1.80 4.55 7.64
N GLU A 27 1.57 5.84 7.44
CA GLU A 27 0.30 6.33 6.94
C GLU A 27 0.02 5.84 5.53
N LEU A 28 1.02 5.87 4.67
CA LEU A 28 0.90 5.35 3.31
C LEU A 28 0.60 3.84 3.31
N ALA A 29 1.27 3.11 4.18
CA ALA A 29 1.06 1.67 4.31
C ALA A 29 -0.36 1.37 4.79
N TYR A 30 -0.88 2.17 5.71
CA TYR A 30 -2.23 2.01 6.20
C TYR A 30 -3.25 2.17 5.07
N HIS A 31 -3.08 3.20 4.26
CA HIS A 31 -3.97 3.43 3.12
C HIS A 31 -3.89 2.32 2.09
N LEU A 32 -2.69 1.82 1.85
CA LEU A 32 -2.50 0.70 0.93
C LEU A 32 -3.18 -0.56 1.44
N ASN A 33 -3.08 -0.82 2.75
CA ASN A 33 -3.75 -1.96 3.36
C ASN A 33 -5.28 -1.87 3.20
N GLU A 34 -5.85 -0.69 3.41
CA GLU A 34 -7.28 -0.50 3.24
C GLU A 34 -7.71 -0.76 1.80
N LYS A 35 -6.96 -0.21 0.86
CA LYS A 35 -7.26 -0.42 -0.57
C LYS A 35 -7.14 -1.90 -0.95
N PHE A 36 -6.12 -2.57 -0.45
CA PHE A 36 -5.93 -3.99 -0.72
C PHE A 36 -7.09 -4.82 -0.18
N ASN A 37 -7.53 -4.52 1.04
CA ASN A 37 -8.63 -5.23 1.66
C ASN A 37 -9.94 -4.99 0.91
N ASP A 38 -10.18 -3.77 0.46
CA ASP A 38 -11.38 -3.45 -0.32
C ASP A 38 -11.40 -4.23 -1.63
N LEU A 39 -10.27 -4.28 -2.33
CA LEU A 39 -10.18 -5.04 -3.57
C LEU A 39 -10.37 -6.53 -3.34
N LYS A 40 -9.80 -7.04 -2.27
CA LYS A 40 -9.95 -8.45 -1.91
C LYS A 40 -11.41 -8.80 -1.65
N SER A 41 -12.14 -7.91 -0.97
CA SER A 41 -13.55 -8.08 -0.69
C SER A 41 -14.39 -8.10 -1.97
N ASN A 42 -14.08 -7.19 -2.89
CA ASN A 42 -14.88 -6.99 -4.09
C ASN A 42 -14.58 -8.02 -5.18
N LEU A 43 -13.33 -8.42 -5.31
CA LEU A 43 -12.88 -9.28 -6.41
C LEU A 43 -12.78 -10.76 -6.01
N GLY A 44 -12.84 -11.03 -4.72
CA GLY A 44 -12.74 -12.40 -4.24
C GLY A 44 -11.31 -12.92 -4.26
N ASN A 45 -11.19 -14.24 -4.32
CA ASN A 45 -9.90 -14.89 -4.20
C ASN A 45 -9.24 -15.07 -5.57
N ILE A 46 -8.59 -14.04 -6.05
CA ILE A 46 -7.91 -14.07 -7.35
C ILE A 46 -6.40 -14.25 -7.23
N GLY A 47 -5.91 -14.41 -5.99
CA GLY A 47 -4.49 -14.55 -5.72
C GLY A 47 -3.85 -13.25 -5.30
N GLU A 48 -2.87 -13.37 -4.40
CA GLU A 48 -2.22 -12.21 -3.80
C GLU A 48 -1.49 -11.35 -4.82
N ASN A 49 -0.77 -11.98 -5.76
CA ASN A 49 -0.01 -11.24 -6.75
C ASN A 49 -0.90 -10.40 -7.67
N LYS A 50 -2.02 -10.94 -8.08
CA LYS A 50 -2.97 -10.21 -8.92
C LYS A 50 -3.60 -9.06 -8.14
N LEU A 51 -3.95 -9.29 -6.88
CA LEU A 51 -4.50 -8.23 -6.03
C LEU A 51 -3.50 -7.09 -5.85
N LEU A 52 -2.24 -7.42 -5.62
CA LEU A 52 -1.19 -6.41 -5.49
C LEU A 52 -1.03 -5.60 -6.77
N LEU A 53 -1.08 -6.25 -7.91
CA LEU A 53 -0.98 -5.56 -9.19
C LEU A 53 -2.14 -4.61 -9.39
N ILE A 54 -3.36 -5.07 -9.13
CA ILE A 54 -4.55 -4.23 -9.27
C ILE A 54 -4.50 -3.05 -8.30
N ALA A 55 -4.10 -3.30 -7.05
CA ALA A 55 -3.98 -2.24 -6.07
C ALA A 55 -2.95 -1.19 -6.49
N SER A 56 -1.83 -1.63 -7.06
CA SER A 56 -0.78 -0.73 -7.53
C SER A 56 -1.26 0.13 -8.69
N ILE A 57 -1.96 -0.48 -9.65
CA ILE A 57 -2.50 0.25 -10.79
C ILE A 57 -3.53 1.28 -10.33
N SER A 58 -4.41 0.88 -9.42
CA SER A 58 -5.43 1.77 -8.88
C SER A 58 -4.82 2.96 -8.15
N THR A 59 -3.76 2.71 -7.39
CA THR A 59 -3.05 3.77 -6.67
C THR A 59 -2.39 4.75 -7.64
N MET A 60 -1.78 4.24 -8.70
CA MET A 60 -1.17 5.09 -9.71
C MET A 60 -2.20 5.92 -10.45
N ASP A 61 -3.36 5.33 -10.73
CA ASP A 61 -4.45 6.04 -11.38
C ASP A 61 -4.92 7.23 -10.54
N GLU A 62 -5.09 7.01 -9.23
CA GLU A 62 -5.45 8.09 -8.32
C GLU A 62 -4.39 9.19 -8.27
N TYR A 63 -3.14 8.78 -8.27
CA TYR A 63 -2.03 9.73 -8.27
C TYR A 63 -2.05 10.61 -9.52
N PHE A 64 -2.22 10.01 -10.69
CA PHE A 64 -2.27 10.77 -11.93
C PHE A 64 -3.47 11.69 -12.00
N GLU A 65 -4.62 11.26 -11.52
CA GLU A 65 -5.80 12.11 -11.47
C GLU A 65 -5.57 13.34 -10.60
N THR A 66 -4.96 13.14 -9.44
CA THR A 66 -4.63 14.23 -8.54
C THR A 66 -3.66 15.21 -9.20
N LYS A 67 -2.71 14.70 -9.94
CA LYS A 67 -1.70 15.52 -10.60
C LYS A 67 -2.24 16.34 -11.77
N LYS A 68 -3.29 15.86 -12.41
CA LYS A 68 -3.90 16.54 -13.54
C LYS A 68 -4.65 17.81 -13.14
N LYS A 69 -4.95 17.92 -11.88
CA LYS A 69 -5.62 19.11 -11.35
C LYS A 69 -4.57 20.16 -10.94
#